data_cffef7f63f984f94d0110ff645181737
#
_entry.id   cffef7f63f984f94d0110ff645181737
#
_cell.length_a   1.000
_cell.length_b   1.000
_cell.length_c   1.000
_cell.angle_alpha   90.00
_cell.angle_beta   90.00
_cell.angle_gamma   90.00
#
_symmetry.space_group_name_H-M   'P 1'
#
loop_
_entity.id
_entity.type
_entity.pdbx_description
1 polymer ?
#
loop_
_entity_poly.entity_id
_entity_poly.type
_entity_poly.pdbx_seq_one_letter_code
_entity_poly.pdbx_strand_id
1 'polypeptide(L)'
;MPKEWYISFHGGDEKTSLNNIHVYSTDGKKLRKALNKKSVPEGITLRELRGFAFGPDKNLYVVNAYFEYSEVLKFNGALNKDGRHDFAGVFVKRHTDLNPGIDHPFNVAFDCNGDLYVSSQNTSIVARYHGPAGKHGQPGLPMPFPQSLDPDLNLPPGTFVPSAKHVSNGLVEVREAIFAPDNNLYVADRAADCVRIYEAHTGHFLRNLVSGSDQVDRPIHLLLSPDGRYLFIGSGGTDSILRHDLRQNSTKVFVAPKSGGLNGPAGMAFGDDGFLYVASRNSNEILRYDTKGGRPSSKPFIKDLADNPEFLMLVG
;
A
#
# COMPACT_ATOMS: atom_id res chain seq x y z
N MET A 1 13.93 6.14 -19.45
CA MET A 1 14.05 7.37 -18.64
C MET A 1 14.91 7.02 -17.43
N PRO A 2 15.64 7.97 -16.82
CA PRO A 2 16.33 7.68 -15.56
C PRO A 2 15.30 7.28 -14.50
N LYS A 3 15.65 6.32 -13.64
CA LYS A 3 14.79 5.93 -12.53
C LYS A 3 14.68 7.02 -11.48
N GLU A 4 13.52 7.14 -10.88
CA GLU A 4 13.19 8.19 -9.92
C GLU A 4 12.36 7.62 -8.76
N TRP A 5 12.57 8.15 -7.57
CA TRP A 5 11.79 7.81 -6.40
C TRP A 5 10.52 8.64 -6.30
N TYR A 6 9.37 7.99 -6.26
CA TYR A 6 8.08 8.61 -5.94
C TYR A 6 7.78 8.36 -4.47
N ILE A 7 7.44 9.42 -3.74
CA ILE A 7 7.16 9.36 -2.29
C ILE A 7 5.85 10.08 -2.01
N SER A 8 4.88 9.37 -1.43
CA SER A 8 3.65 9.95 -0.87
C SER A 8 3.83 10.26 0.61
N PHE A 9 2.91 11.05 1.17
CA PHE A 9 2.96 11.51 2.55
C PHE A 9 1.65 11.21 3.26
N HIS A 10 1.75 10.82 4.53
CA HIS A 10 0.59 10.44 5.33
C HIS A 10 -0.45 11.55 5.39
N GLY A 11 -0.01 12.78 5.55
CA GLY A 11 -0.94 13.88 5.71
C GLY A 11 -1.68 13.84 7.04
N GLY A 12 -2.91 14.31 7.03
CA GLY A 12 -3.80 14.29 8.20
C GLY A 12 -4.17 15.69 8.70
N ASP A 13 -3.24 16.62 8.70
CA ASP A 13 -3.53 18.01 8.99
C ASP A 13 -3.82 18.80 7.70
N GLU A 14 -4.95 19.50 7.67
CA GLU A 14 -5.41 20.22 6.49
C GLU A 14 -4.47 21.35 6.05
N LYS A 15 -3.80 21.96 7.01
CA LYS A 15 -2.95 23.14 6.78
C LYS A 15 -1.50 22.78 6.48
N THR A 16 -0.99 21.74 7.11
CA THR A 16 0.44 21.37 7.05
C THR A 16 0.73 20.19 6.12
N SER A 17 -0.26 19.34 5.86
CA SER A 17 -0.10 18.16 5.04
C SER A 17 0.23 18.48 3.59
N LEU A 18 1.20 17.77 3.03
CA LEU A 18 1.65 17.98 1.66
C LEU A 18 0.61 17.56 0.62
N ASN A 19 -0.19 16.53 0.89
CA ASN A 19 -1.24 16.02 0.00
C ASN A 19 -0.78 15.93 -1.47
N ASN A 20 0.42 15.34 -1.68
CA ASN A 20 1.03 15.22 -3.00
C ASN A 20 1.99 14.03 -3.05
N ILE A 21 2.50 13.74 -4.24
CA ILE A 21 3.60 12.80 -4.45
C ILE A 21 4.82 13.58 -4.92
N HIS A 22 5.90 13.55 -4.13
CA HIS A 22 7.18 14.12 -4.49
C HIS A 22 8.04 13.13 -5.28
N VAL A 23 8.85 13.67 -6.17
CA VAL A 23 9.82 12.91 -6.97
C VAL A 23 11.23 13.30 -6.59
N TYR A 24 12.05 12.28 -6.37
CA TYR A 24 13.47 12.42 -6.05
C TYR A 24 14.30 11.59 -7.04
N SER A 25 15.50 12.07 -7.31
CA SER A 25 16.49 11.30 -8.07
C SER A 25 17.03 10.11 -7.27
N THR A 26 17.75 9.23 -7.91
CA THR A 26 18.39 8.05 -7.28
C THR A 26 19.49 8.41 -6.28
N ASP A 27 19.96 9.65 -6.26
CA ASP A 27 20.87 10.20 -5.24
C ASP A 27 20.14 10.99 -4.13
N GLY A 28 18.81 10.98 -4.09
CA GLY A 28 17.99 11.60 -3.04
C GLY A 28 17.71 13.09 -3.21
N LYS A 29 18.04 13.69 -4.36
CA LYS A 29 17.76 15.10 -4.65
C LYS A 29 16.30 15.27 -5.07
N LYS A 30 15.56 16.18 -4.42
CA LYS A 30 14.20 16.53 -4.83
C LYS A 30 14.18 17.15 -6.23
N LEU A 31 13.37 16.58 -7.10
CA LEU A 31 13.24 17.03 -8.49
C LEU A 31 11.97 17.85 -8.72
N ARG A 32 10.80 17.26 -8.40
CA ARG A 32 9.49 17.83 -8.70
C ARG A 32 8.38 17.19 -7.89
N LYS A 33 7.14 17.50 -8.19
CA LYS A 33 5.94 16.82 -7.70
C LYS A 33 5.30 16.07 -8.87
N ALA A 34 5.15 14.75 -8.74
CA ALA A 34 4.40 13.93 -9.71
C ALA A 34 2.90 14.29 -9.69
N LEU A 35 2.37 14.57 -8.50
CA LEU A 35 0.99 14.97 -8.26
C LEU A 35 0.94 16.10 -7.24
N ASN A 36 0.02 17.04 -7.43
CA ASN A 36 -0.37 18.08 -6.47
C ASN A 36 -1.77 18.62 -6.82
N LYS A 37 -2.27 19.61 -6.07
CA LYS A 37 -3.58 20.23 -6.30
C LYS A 37 -3.84 20.75 -7.73
N LYS A 38 -2.79 20.99 -8.52
CA LYS A 38 -2.91 21.40 -9.94
C LYS A 38 -3.03 20.18 -10.88
N SER A 39 -2.87 18.98 -10.36
CA SER A 39 -3.02 17.74 -11.13
C SER A 39 -4.47 17.26 -11.20
N VAL A 40 -5.38 17.87 -10.48
CA VAL A 40 -6.80 17.49 -10.41
C VAL A 40 -7.69 18.68 -10.77
N PRO A 41 -8.89 18.44 -11.35
CA PRO A 41 -9.85 19.51 -11.66
C PRO A 41 -10.50 20.06 -10.39
N GLU A 42 -11.22 21.16 -10.54
CA GLU A 42 -12.09 21.69 -9.50
C GLU A 42 -13.11 20.62 -9.04
N GLY A 43 -13.37 20.56 -7.75
CA GLY A 43 -14.25 19.55 -7.15
C GLY A 43 -13.55 18.26 -6.71
N ILE A 44 -12.29 18.03 -7.09
CA ILE A 44 -11.47 16.93 -6.58
C ILE A 44 -10.46 17.48 -5.57
N THR A 45 -10.49 16.93 -4.36
CA THR A 45 -9.57 17.31 -3.29
C THR A 45 -8.62 16.19 -2.97
N LEU A 46 -7.30 16.45 -3.05
CA LEU A 46 -6.28 15.51 -2.64
C LEU A 46 -6.07 15.60 -1.12
N ARG A 47 -6.28 14.47 -0.42
CA ARG A 47 -6.10 14.38 1.03
C ARG A 47 -5.54 13.01 1.43
N GLU A 48 -4.47 13.00 2.20
CA GLU A 48 -3.80 11.76 2.63
C GLU A 48 -3.55 10.80 1.47
N LEU A 49 -2.68 11.19 0.54
CA LEU A 49 -2.28 10.28 -0.54
C LEU A 49 -1.40 9.17 0.05
N ARG A 50 -1.96 7.97 0.14
CA ARG A 50 -1.28 6.81 0.72
C ARG A 50 -0.66 5.92 -0.35
N GLY A 51 -1.07 4.66 -0.44
CA GLY A 51 -0.56 3.73 -1.42
C GLY A 51 -0.86 4.14 -2.87
N PHE A 52 0.03 3.78 -3.77
CA PHE A 52 -0.15 3.99 -5.20
C PHE A 52 0.54 2.88 -5.99
N ALA A 53 0.03 2.58 -7.18
CA ALA A 53 0.56 1.58 -8.08
C ALA A 53 0.32 1.95 -9.54
N PHE A 54 1.19 1.49 -10.43
CA PHE A 54 0.87 1.48 -11.86
C PHE A 54 0.02 0.24 -12.18
N GLY A 55 -1.12 0.47 -12.80
CA GLY A 55 -2.03 -0.59 -13.22
C GLY A 55 -1.56 -1.30 -14.50
N PRO A 56 -2.25 -2.37 -14.91
CA PRO A 56 -1.93 -3.12 -16.13
C PRO A 56 -2.07 -2.28 -17.41
N ASP A 57 -2.83 -1.19 -17.37
CA ASP A 57 -2.96 -0.19 -18.43
C ASP A 57 -1.86 0.89 -18.38
N LYS A 58 -0.84 0.70 -17.53
CA LYS A 58 0.29 1.62 -17.28
C LYS A 58 -0.10 2.99 -16.73
N ASN A 59 -1.33 3.19 -16.30
CA ASN A 59 -1.77 4.40 -15.61
C ASN A 59 -1.47 4.31 -14.11
N LEU A 60 -1.32 5.46 -13.46
CA LEU A 60 -1.05 5.57 -12.04
C LEU A 60 -2.37 5.62 -11.26
N TYR A 61 -2.52 4.72 -10.29
CA TYR A 61 -3.65 4.65 -9.37
C TYR A 61 -3.17 5.06 -7.98
N VAL A 62 -3.88 6.00 -7.37
CA VAL A 62 -3.47 6.62 -6.10
C VAL A 62 -4.63 6.59 -5.12
N VAL A 63 -4.36 6.12 -3.93
CA VAL A 63 -5.31 6.16 -2.82
C VAL A 63 -5.41 7.58 -2.28
N ASN A 64 -6.62 8.12 -2.27
CA ASN A 64 -7.02 9.36 -1.62
C ASN A 64 -7.83 8.97 -0.38
N ALA A 65 -7.25 9.07 0.82
CA ALA A 65 -7.71 8.26 1.95
C ALA A 65 -8.63 8.99 2.95
N TYR A 66 -8.64 10.31 2.95
CA TYR A 66 -9.25 11.05 4.06
C TYR A 66 -10.78 11.12 3.98
N PHE A 67 -11.50 10.54 4.97
CA PHE A 67 -12.97 10.63 5.18
C PHE A 67 -13.79 10.63 3.88
N GLU A 68 -14.54 11.72 3.62
CA GLU A 68 -15.39 11.89 2.43
C GLU A 68 -14.64 11.84 1.10
N TYR A 69 -13.32 11.96 1.11
CA TYR A 69 -12.44 11.82 -0.06
C TYR A 69 -11.89 10.41 -0.24
N SER A 70 -12.47 9.40 0.43
CA SER A 70 -12.07 7.99 0.31
C SER A 70 -12.30 7.48 -1.10
N GLU A 71 -11.27 7.55 -1.95
CA GLU A 71 -11.36 7.27 -3.39
C GLU A 71 -10.07 6.59 -3.88
N VAL A 72 -10.15 5.94 -5.03
CA VAL A 72 -8.98 5.61 -5.85
C VAL A 72 -8.99 6.52 -7.07
N LEU A 73 -8.01 7.38 -7.18
CA LEU A 73 -7.85 8.30 -8.30
C LEU A 73 -6.97 7.67 -9.37
N LYS A 74 -7.30 7.89 -10.64
CA LYS A 74 -6.53 7.46 -11.79
C LYS A 74 -5.89 8.65 -12.48
N PHE A 75 -4.61 8.51 -12.83
CA PHE A 75 -3.84 9.50 -13.56
C PHE A 75 -3.17 8.83 -14.76
N ASN A 76 -2.95 9.58 -15.84
CA ASN A 76 -2.20 9.10 -16.99
C ASN A 76 -0.79 8.67 -16.57
N GLY A 77 -0.32 7.53 -17.08
CA GLY A 77 1.01 7.02 -16.76
C GLY A 77 2.13 7.88 -17.36
N ALA A 78 1.89 8.50 -18.52
CA ALA A 78 2.81 9.44 -19.12
C ALA A 78 2.83 10.79 -18.38
N LEU A 79 4.00 11.38 -18.24
CA LEU A 79 4.13 12.72 -17.68
C LEU A 79 3.79 13.79 -18.74
N ASN A 80 3.10 14.83 -18.32
CA ASN A 80 2.87 16.02 -19.12
C ASN A 80 4.14 16.90 -19.22
N LYS A 81 4.06 18.02 -19.96
CA LYS A 81 5.18 18.96 -20.14
C LYS A 81 5.70 19.58 -18.83
N ASP A 82 4.90 19.59 -17.78
CA ASP A 82 5.28 20.11 -16.46
C ASP A 82 5.87 19.01 -15.56
N GLY A 83 6.05 17.79 -16.07
CA GLY A 83 6.58 16.64 -15.34
C GLY A 83 5.59 16.06 -14.30
N ARG A 84 4.28 16.24 -14.51
CA ARG A 84 3.21 15.69 -13.67
C ARG A 84 2.37 14.68 -14.43
N HIS A 85 1.69 13.81 -13.70
CA HIS A 85 0.64 12.97 -14.26
C HIS A 85 -0.66 13.76 -14.35
N ASP A 86 -1.32 13.69 -15.49
CA ASP A 86 -2.63 14.31 -15.70
C ASP A 86 -3.74 13.43 -15.15
N PHE A 87 -4.74 14.06 -14.54
CA PHE A 87 -5.92 13.37 -14.01
C PHE A 87 -6.72 12.69 -15.12
N ALA A 88 -7.03 11.41 -14.92
CA ALA A 88 -7.80 10.60 -15.85
C ALA A 88 -9.19 10.22 -15.31
N GLY A 89 -9.47 10.51 -14.02
CA GLY A 89 -10.77 10.27 -13.42
C GLY A 89 -10.71 9.74 -12.00
N VAL A 90 -11.87 9.68 -11.35
CA VAL A 90 -12.05 8.90 -10.12
C VAL A 90 -12.34 7.47 -10.55
N PHE A 91 -11.44 6.54 -10.22
CA PHE A 91 -11.57 5.14 -10.63
C PHE A 91 -12.51 4.36 -9.70
N VAL A 92 -12.30 4.48 -8.38
CA VAL A 92 -13.23 3.96 -7.38
C VAL A 92 -13.69 5.12 -6.53
N LYS A 93 -14.98 5.39 -6.57
CA LYS A 93 -15.59 6.48 -5.80
C LYS A 93 -16.32 5.93 -4.58
N ARG A 94 -16.11 6.56 -3.43
CA ARG A 94 -16.97 6.34 -2.27
C ARG A 94 -18.37 6.81 -2.59
N HIS A 95 -19.32 5.92 -2.42
CA HIS A 95 -20.73 6.27 -2.46
C HIS A 95 -21.43 5.58 -1.31
N THR A 96 -22.06 6.30 -0.44
CA THR A 96 -22.60 5.80 0.83
C THR A 96 -23.58 4.64 0.65
N ASP A 97 -24.31 4.60 -0.45
CA ASP A 97 -25.30 3.56 -0.73
C ASP A 97 -24.78 2.45 -1.65
N LEU A 98 -23.91 2.79 -2.63
CA LEU A 98 -23.43 1.84 -3.63
C LEU A 98 -22.05 1.27 -3.32
N ASN A 99 -21.22 1.97 -2.55
CA ASN A 99 -19.86 1.55 -2.25
C ASN A 99 -19.41 2.01 -0.85
N PRO A 100 -20.12 1.58 0.22
CA PRO A 100 -19.76 1.92 1.60
C PRO A 100 -18.49 1.20 2.06
N GLY A 101 -18.01 0.22 1.30
CA GLY A 101 -16.83 -0.57 1.64
C GLY A 101 -15.52 0.20 1.58
N ILE A 102 -15.44 1.25 0.76
CA ILE A 102 -14.26 2.09 0.69
C ILE A 102 -14.34 3.23 1.71
N ASP A 103 -13.64 3.08 2.82
CA ASP A 103 -13.54 4.09 3.86
C ASP A 103 -12.14 4.10 4.45
N HIS A 104 -11.44 5.22 4.29
CA HIS A 104 -10.04 5.39 4.64
C HIS A 104 -9.16 4.30 4.00
N PRO A 105 -9.15 4.21 2.64
CA PRO A 105 -8.35 3.19 1.95
C PRO A 105 -6.86 3.39 2.24
N PHE A 106 -6.11 2.28 2.28
CA PHE A 106 -4.68 2.30 2.60
C PHE A 106 -3.80 2.03 1.38
N ASN A 107 -4.09 0.98 0.63
CA ASN A 107 -3.30 0.60 -0.54
C ASN A 107 -4.17 0.01 -1.65
N VAL A 108 -3.58 -0.05 -2.84
CA VAL A 108 -4.15 -0.69 -4.03
C VAL A 108 -3.19 -1.76 -4.55
N ALA A 109 -3.77 -2.88 -4.98
CA ALA A 109 -3.05 -3.95 -5.66
C ALA A 109 -3.84 -4.44 -6.88
N PHE A 110 -3.16 -4.93 -7.90
CA PHE A 110 -3.79 -5.57 -9.05
C PHE A 110 -3.46 -7.07 -9.04
N ASP A 111 -4.46 -7.90 -9.33
CA ASP A 111 -4.24 -9.32 -9.54
C ASP A 111 -3.71 -9.62 -10.95
N CYS A 112 -3.45 -10.90 -11.24
CA CYS A 112 -2.98 -11.34 -12.56
C CYS A 112 -4.00 -11.14 -13.69
N ASN A 113 -5.28 -10.95 -13.38
CA ASN A 113 -6.34 -10.65 -14.34
C ASN A 113 -6.43 -9.14 -14.63
N GLY A 114 -5.80 -8.33 -13.78
CA GLY A 114 -5.82 -6.88 -13.81
C GLY A 114 -6.99 -6.25 -13.07
N ASP A 115 -7.68 -7.00 -12.20
CA ASP A 115 -8.70 -6.48 -11.31
C ASP A 115 -8.05 -5.77 -10.10
N LEU A 116 -8.71 -4.73 -9.60
CA LEU A 116 -8.20 -3.87 -8.54
C LEU A 116 -8.68 -4.35 -7.18
N TYR A 117 -7.75 -4.44 -6.23
CA TYR A 117 -8.02 -4.70 -4.82
C TYR A 117 -7.62 -3.49 -3.99
N VAL A 118 -8.49 -3.11 -3.06
CA VAL A 118 -8.29 -1.96 -2.17
C VAL A 118 -8.41 -2.42 -0.72
N SER A 119 -7.37 -2.24 0.06
CA SER A 119 -7.45 -2.39 1.50
C SER A 119 -8.10 -1.15 2.12
N SER A 120 -9.17 -1.33 2.89
CA SER A 120 -9.97 -0.25 3.45
C SER A 120 -9.95 -0.30 4.98
N GLN A 121 -9.27 0.68 5.58
CA GLN A 121 -8.88 0.65 6.99
C GLN A 121 -10.07 0.72 7.94
N ASN A 122 -10.99 1.67 7.74
CA ASN A 122 -12.09 1.89 8.69
C ASN A 122 -13.16 0.80 8.62
N THR A 123 -13.34 0.18 7.46
CA THR A 123 -14.24 -0.96 7.29
C THR A 123 -13.55 -2.29 7.58
N SER A 124 -12.23 -2.30 7.68
CA SER A 124 -11.40 -3.51 7.90
C SER A 124 -11.69 -4.62 6.88
N ILE A 125 -11.78 -4.27 5.60
CA ILE A 125 -12.00 -5.22 4.50
C ILE A 125 -10.91 -5.05 3.43
N VAL A 126 -10.74 -6.06 2.60
CA VAL A 126 -10.20 -5.89 1.26
C VAL A 126 -11.37 -5.95 0.29
N ALA A 127 -11.58 -4.89 -0.47
CA ALA A 127 -12.62 -4.81 -1.49
C ALA A 127 -12.03 -5.03 -2.89
N ARG A 128 -12.80 -5.65 -3.80
CA ARG A 128 -12.40 -5.97 -5.17
C ARG A 128 -13.27 -5.23 -6.17
N TYR A 129 -12.63 -4.66 -7.18
CA TYR A 129 -13.25 -3.87 -8.25
C TYR A 129 -12.82 -4.34 -9.62
N HIS A 130 -13.72 -4.22 -10.60
CA HIS A 130 -13.39 -4.48 -12.00
C HIS A 130 -12.23 -3.61 -12.45
N GLY A 131 -11.23 -4.24 -13.04
CA GLY A 131 -10.00 -3.59 -13.47
C GLY A 131 -10.19 -2.68 -14.71
N PRO A 132 -9.15 -1.90 -15.07
CA PRO A 132 -9.24 -0.87 -16.11
C PRO A 132 -9.50 -1.42 -17.53
N ALA A 133 -9.21 -2.70 -17.78
CA ALA A 133 -9.47 -3.32 -19.07
C ALA A 133 -10.96 -3.67 -19.30
N GLY A 134 -11.78 -3.62 -18.25
CA GLY A 134 -13.21 -3.93 -18.35
C GLY A 134 -13.53 -5.39 -18.75
N LYS A 135 -12.58 -6.30 -18.56
CA LYS A 135 -12.73 -7.70 -18.98
C LYS A 135 -13.90 -8.43 -18.31
N HIS A 136 -14.15 -8.09 -17.06
CA HIS A 136 -15.13 -8.79 -16.21
C HIS A 136 -16.34 -7.91 -15.87
N GLY A 137 -16.34 -6.63 -16.28
CA GLY A 137 -17.40 -5.66 -16.01
C GLY A 137 -16.93 -4.22 -16.16
N GLN A 138 -17.80 -3.29 -15.78
CA GLN A 138 -17.49 -1.86 -15.90
C GLN A 138 -16.36 -1.47 -14.94
N PRO A 139 -15.25 -0.87 -15.45
CA PRO A 139 -14.10 -0.49 -14.64
C PRO A 139 -14.47 0.34 -13.40
N GLY A 140 -13.87 -0.01 -12.27
CA GLY A 140 -14.04 0.69 -10.99
C GLY A 140 -15.34 0.38 -10.23
N LEU A 141 -16.25 -0.41 -10.80
CA LEU A 141 -17.41 -0.89 -10.05
C LEU A 141 -17.05 -2.10 -9.16
N PRO A 142 -17.72 -2.24 -8.01
CA PRO A 142 -17.54 -3.40 -7.13
C PRO A 142 -17.81 -4.72 -7.85
N MET A 143 -16.95 -5.70 -7.63
CA MET A 143 -17.19 -7.07 -8.12
C MET A 143 -18.16 -7.83 -7.21
N PRO A 144 -18.85 -8.86 -7.71
CA PRO A 144 -19.66 -9.74 -6.88
C PRO A 144 -18.85 -10.38 -5.75
N PHE A 145 -19.52 -10.73 -4.66
CA PHE A 145 -18.90 -11.47 -3.56
C PHE A 145 -18.31 -12.79 -4.04
N PRO A 146 -17.18 -13.22 -3.48
CA PRO A 146 -16.71 -14.58 -3.69
C PRO A 146 -17.77 -15.59 -3.25
N GLN A 147 -17.87 -16.73 -3.95
CA GLN A 147 -18.81 -17.81 -3.62
C GLN A 147 -18.56 -18.44 -2.24
N SER A 148 -17.38 -18.23 -1.66
CA SER A 148 -17.03 -18.67 -0.31
C SER A 148 -17.69 -17.88 0.81
N LEU A 149 -18.23 -16.69 0.50
CA LEU A 149 -18.93 -15.87 1.49
C LEU A 149 -20.42 -16.19 1.50
N ASP A 150 -20.97 -16.27 2.69
CA ASP A 150 -22.40 -16.43 2.89
C ASP A 150 -23.14 -15.21 2.31
N PRO A 151 -24.05 -15.38 1.36
CA PRO A 151 -24.79 -14.27 0.75
C PRO A 151 -25.72 -13.55 1.72
N ASP A 152 -26.09 -14.20 2.85
CA ASP A 152 -26.93 -13.59 3.89
C ASP A 152 -26.15 -12.64 4.81
N LEU A 153 -24.80 -12.60 4.70
CA LEU A 153 -24.01 -11.61 5.37
C LEU A 153 -24.25 -10.23 4.75
N ASN A 154 -24.65 -9.27 5.55
CA ASN A 154 -24.81 -7.88 5.10
C ASN A 154 -23.44 -7.20 4.94
N LEU A 155 -22.70 -7.58 3.90
CA LEU A 155 -21.37 -7.08 3.58
C LEU A 155 -21.44 -5.91 2.59
N PRO A 156 -20.50 -4.95 2.69
CA PRO A 156 -20.36 -3.90 1.67
C PRO A 156 -20.12 -4.50 0.28
N PRO A 157 -20.70 -3.94 -0.79
CA PRO A 157 -20.43 -4.35 -2.16
C PRO A 157 -18.92 -4.40 -2.46
N GLY A 158 -18.51 -5.40 -3.22
CA GLY A 158 -17.11 -5.62 -3.56
C GLY A 158 -16.26 -6.28 -2.46
N THR A 159 -16.80 -6.57 -1.28
CA THR A 159 -16.04 -7.24 -0.22
C THR A 159 -15.45 -8.56 -0.74
N PHE A 160 -14.13 -8.66 -0.68
CA PHE A 160 -13.38 -9.87 -1.03
C PHE A 160 -12.89 -10.58 0.23
N VAL A 161 -12.26 -9.84 1.15
CA VAL A 161 -11.95 -10.32 2.50
C VAL A 161 -12.74 -9.48 3.50
N PRO A 162 -13.66 -10.09 4.26
CA PRO A 162 -14.50 -9.38 5.21
C PRO A 162 -13.77 -9.04 6.51
N SER A 163 -14.36 -8.13 7.27
CA SER A 163 -13.95 -7.81 8.63
C SER A 163 -14.26 -8.95 9.60
N ALA A 164 -13.48 -9.04 10.68
CA ALA A 164 -13.73 -9.93 11.82
C ALA A 164 -15.06 -9.66 12.54
N LYS A 165 -15.71 -8.55 12.27
CA LYS A 165 -17.07 -8.25 12.74
C LYS A 165 -18.14 -9.12 12.08
N HIS A 166 -17.84 -9.66 10.90
CA HIS A 166 -18.80 -10.44 10.10
C HIS A 166 -18.44 -11.92 10.04
N VAL A 167 -17.15 -12.27 10.02
CA VAL A 167 -16.71 -13.67 9.89
C VAL A 167 -15.54 -13.99 10.80
N SER A 168 -15.45 -15.25 11.24
CA SER A 168 -14.25 -15.77 11.90
C SER A 168 -13.05 -15.64 10.94
N ASN A 169 -11.88 -15.30 11.46
CA ASN A 169 -10.68 -15.04 10.65
C ASN A 169 -10.80 -13.88 9.66
N GLY A 170 -11.80 -13.01 9.78
CA GLY A 170 -11.85 -11.73 9.09
C GLY A 170 -10.81 -10.73 9.61
N LEU A 171 -10.67 -9.60 8.95
CA LEU A 171 -9.68 -8.57 9.28
C LEU A 171 -10.10 -7.71 10.46
N VAL A 172 -9.17 -7.38 11.35
CA VAL A 172 -9.40 -6.51 12.52
C VAL A 172 -9.04 -5.05 12.19
N GLU A 173 -7.87 -4.81 11.61
CA GLU A 173 -7.45 -3.48 11.14
C GLU A 173 -6.48 -3.63 9.96
N VAL A 174 -7.03 -3.69 8.75
CA VAL A 174 -6.24 -3.90 7.55
C VAL A 174 -5.30 -2.72 7.27
N ARG A 175 -4.10 -3.06 6.82
CA ARG A 175 -3.16 -2.12 6.19
C ARG A 175 -2.89 -2.58 4.77
N GLU A 176 -1.71 -3.03 4.44
CA GLU A 176 -1.39 -3.43 3.09
C GLU A 176 -1.92 -4.80 2.72
N ALA A 177 -2.28 -4.94 1.45
CA ALA A 177 -2.62 -6.19 0.83
C ALA A 177 -1.83 -6.32 -0.48
N ILE A 178 -1.15 -7.45 -0.68
CA ILE A 178 -0.36 -7.72 -1.89
C ILE A 178 -0.62 -9.12 -2.39
N PHE A 179 -0.46 -9.33 -3.70
CA PHE A 179 -0.41 -10.68 -4.28
C PHE A 179 1.02 -11.22 -4.21
N ALA A 180 1.17 -12.46 -3.74
CA ALA A 180 2.45 -13.14 -3.65
C ALA A 180 2.67 -14.09 -4.84
N PRO A 181 3.90 -14.65 -5.03
CA PRO A 181 4.21 -15.54 -6.15
C PRO A 181 3.40 -16.84 -6.18
N ASP A 182 2.82 -17.25 -5.05
CA ASP A 182 1.88 -18.37 -4.94
C ASP A 182 0.45 -18.01 -5.39
N ASN A 183 0.29 -16.79 -5.93
CA ASN A 183 -0.96 -16.19 -6.35
C ASN A 183 -2.00 -16.01 -5.24
N ASN A 184 -1.61 -16.05 -3.96
CA ASN A 184 -2.48 -15.75 -2.83
C ASN A 184 -2.37 -14.28 -2.41
N LEU A 185 -3.41 -13.79 -1.74
CA LEU A 185 -3.47 -12.45 -1.18
C LEU A 185 -2.89 -12.47 0.24
N TYR A 186 -1.81 -11.72 0.46
CA TYR A 186 -1.17 -11.54 1.76
C TYR A 186 -1.58 -10.19 2.31
N VAL A 187 -2.07 -10.18 3.55
CA VAL A 187 -2.69 -9.00 4.16
C VAL A 187 -2.06 -8.71 5.52
N ALA A 188 -1.54 -7.51 5.69
CA ALA A 188 -1.10 -7.00 6.98
C ALA A 188 -2.34 -6.62 7.81
N ASP A 189 -2.61 -7.37 8.87
CA ASP A 189 -3.67 -7.10 9.84
C ASP A 189 -3.07 -6.47 11.10
N ARG A 190 -3.07 -5.14 11.13
CA ARG A 190 -2.32 -4.35 12.10
C ARG A 190 -2.74 -4.60 13.55
N ALA A 191 -4.04 -4.60 13.84
CA ALA A 191 -4.52 -4.77 15.21
C ALA A 191 -4.55 -6.24 15.65
N ALA A 192 -4.42 -7.18 14.72
CA ALA A 192 -4.29 -8.60 15.02
C ALA A 192 -2.83 -9.06 15.13
N ASP A 193 -1.86 -8.15 14.97
CA ASP A 193 -0.42 -8.43 15.02
C ASP A 193 -0.02 -9.62 14.15
N CYS A 194 -0.52 -9.67 12.91
CA CYS A 194 -0.26 -10.80 12.02
C CYS A 194 -0.26 -10.39 10.55
N VAL A 195 0.31 -11.25 9.72
CA VAL A 195 0.08 -11.26 8.28
C VAL A 195 -0.75 -12.49 7.96
N ARG A 196 -1.90 -12.27 7.32
CA ARG A 196 -2.86 -13.31 6.94
C ARG A 196 -2.74 -13.67 5.48
N ILE A 197 -3.00 -14.92 5.12
CA ILE A 197 -3.06 -15.39 3.74
C ILE A 197 -4.50 -15.78 3.42
N TYR A 198 -4.97 -15.28 2.28
CA TYR A 198 -6.27 -15.60 1.71
C TYR A 198 -6.09 -16.14 0.28
N GLU A 199 -6.89 -17.13 -0.07
CA GLU A 199 -6.93 -17.70 -1.42
C GLU A 199 -7.43 -16.65 -2.43
N ALA A 200 -6.69 -16.45 -3.54
CA ALA A 200 -6.89 -15.33 -4.44
C ALA A 200 -8.21 -15.34 -5.23
N HIS A 201 -8.82 -16.50 -5.45
CA HIS A 201 -10.07 -16.58 -6.21
C HIS A 201 -11.31 -16.44 -5.34
N THR A 202 -11.22 -17.00 -4.11
CA THR A 202 -12.38 -17.13 -3.22
C THR A 202 -12.36 -16.20 -2.02
N GLY A 203 -11.23 -15.55 -1.70
CA GLY A 203 -11.06 -14.80 -0.47
C GLY A 203 -11.08 -15.67 0.80
N HIS A 204 -11.01 -17.00 0.66
CA HIS A 204 -11.03 -17.93 1.80
C HIS A 204 -9.75 -17.79 2.61
N PHE A 205 -9.88 -17.71 3.94
CA PHE A 205 -8.74 -17.66 4.86
C PHE A 205 -7.99 -18.99 4.82
N LEU A 206 -6.69 -18.93 4.58
CA LEU A 206 -5.83 -20.11 4.56
C LEU A 206 -5.09 -20.30 5.89
N ARG A 207 -4.36 -19.29 6.33
CA ARG A 207 -3.58 -19.31 7.58
C ARG A 207 -2.99 -17.94 7.90
N ASN A 208 -2.51 -17.79 9.12
CA ASN A 208 -1.56 -16.74 9.44
C ASN A 208 -0.17 -17.15 8.91
N LEU A 209 0.50 -16.24 8.21
CA LEU A 209 1.90 -16.43 7.78
C LEU A 209 2.84 -16.19 8.95
N VAL A 210 2.63 -15.08 9.64
CA VAL A 210 3.34 -14.67 10.86
C VAL A 210 2.34 -14.11 11.86
N SER A 211 2.68 -14.17 13.14
CA SER A 211 1.85 -13.68 14.25
C SER A 211 2.72 -12.97 15.30
N GLY A 212 2.12 -12.45 16.37
CA GLY A 212 2.85 -11.81 17.47
C GLY A 212 3.95 -12.67 18.07
N SER A 213 3.82 -14.01 18.05
CA SER A 213 4.87 -14.95 18.49
C SER A 213 6.12 -14.89 17.61
N ASP A 214 6.02 -14.43 16.37
CA ASP A 214 7.11 -14.21 15.42
C ASP A 214 7.75 -12.80 15.55
N GLN A 215 7.45 -12.09 16.64
CA GLN A 215 7.91 -10.72 16.94
C GLN A 215 7.29 -9.64 16.01
N VAL A 216 6.24 -9.95 15.28
CA VAL A 216 5.47 -8.95 14.53
C VAL A 216 4.53 -8.21 15.49
N ASP A 217 4.55 -6.88 15.42
CA ASP A 217 3.69 -6.00 16.19
C ASP A 217 3.24 -4.85 15.29
N ARG A 218 1.94 -4.74 15.10
CA ARG A 218 1.31 -3.74 14.23
C ARG A 218 1.92 -3.67 12.83
N PRO A 219 1.84 -4.75 12.03
CA PRO A 219 2.38 -4.75 10.67
C PRO A 219 1.67 -3.70 9.80
N ILE A 220 2.45 -2.97 9.01
CA ILE A 220 1.94 -1.89 8.17
C ILE A 220 2.17 -2.19 6.69
N HIS A 221 3.41 -2.42 6.28
CA HIS A 221 3.81 -2.57 4.89
C HIS A 221 4.40 -3.96 4.63
N LEU A 222 4.10 -4.50 3.46
CA LEU A 222 4.58 -5.80 2.97
C LEU A 222 5.35 -5.58 1.68
N LEU A 223 6.54 -6.18 1.56
CA LEU A 223 7.34 -6.10 0.35
C LEU A 223 7.96 -7.45 0.02
N LEU A 224 7.68 -7.98 -1.16
CA LEU A 224 8.34 -9.17 -1.66
C LEU A 224 9.74 -8.84 -2.17
N SER A 225 10.72 -9.71 -1.90
CA SER A 225 12.02 -9.62 -2.56
C SER A 225 11.88 -9.81 -4.08
N PRO A 226 12.78 -9.22 -4.89
CA PRO A 226 12.71 -9.34 -6.36
C PRO A 226 12.71 -10.79 -6.90
N ASP A 227 13.29 -11.72 -6.15
CA ASP A 227 13.30 -13.16 -6.47
C ASP A 227 12.06 -13.91 -5.93
N GLY A 228 11.13 -13.20 -5.27
CA GLY A 228 9.92 -13.78 -4.70
C GLY A 228 10.13 -14.72 -3.51
N ARG A 229 11.36 -14.83 -2.99
CA ARG A 229 11.69 -15.77 -1.90
C ARG A 229 11.33 -15.24 -0.52
N TYR A 230 11.52 -13.93 -0.30
CA TYR A 230 11.35 -13.31 1.01
C TYR A 230 10.22 -12.31 1.02
N LEU A 231 9.47 -12.31 2.13
CA LEU A 231 8.56 -11.23 2.46
C LEU A 231 9.18 -10.37 3.56
N PHE A 232 9.32 -9.08 3.30
CA PHE A 232 9.70 -8.07 4.28
C PHE A 232 8.46 -7.44 4.87
N ILE A 233 8.43 -7.29 6.20
CA ILE A 233 7.27 -6.84 6.96
C ILE A 233 7.70 -5.66 7.83
N GLY A 234 7.14 -4.48 7.60
CA GLY A 234 7.31 -3.33 8.46
C GLY A 234 6.51 -3.49 9.74
N SER A 235 7.18 -3.68 10.87
CA SER A 235 6.59 -3.85 12.20
C SER A 235 6.57 -2.52 12.94
N GLY A 236 5.43 -1.82 12.89
CA GLY A 236 5.29 -0.45 13.40
C GLY A 236 5.31 -0.35 14.92
N GLY A 237 4.97 -1.42 15.63
CA GLY A 237 4.99 -1.46 17.08
C GLY A 237 6.38 -1.64 17.69
N THR A 238 7.28 -2.26 16.93
CA THR A 238 8.67 -2.52 17.36
C THR A 238 9.70 -1.63 16.70
N ASP A 239 9.30 -0.77 15.74
CA ASP A 239 10.23 0.02 14.94
C ASP A 239 11.31 -0.86 14.26
N SER A 240 10.89 -1.99 13.67
CA SER A 240 11.77 -2.98 13.08
C SER A 240 11.25 -3.45 11.72
N ILE A 241 12.07 -4.19 10.99
CA ILE A 241 11.63 -4.88 9.78
C ILE A 241 11.92 -6.37 9.98
N LEU A 242 10.89 -7.19 9.79
CA LEU A 242 11.02 -8.63 9.79
C LEU A 242 11.23 -9.13 8.36
N ARG A 243 11.89 -10.28 8.21
CA ARG A 243 12.02 -11.00 6.95
C ARG A 243 11.56 -12.44 7.14
N HIS A 244 10.53 -12.80 6.41
CA HIS A 244 10.01 -14.18 6.36
C HIS A 244 10.52 -14.89 5.10
N ASP A 245 11.15 -16.05 5.26
CA ASP A 245 11.54 -16.93 4.14
C ASP A 245 10.34 -17.81 3.77
N LEU A 246 9.74 -17.53 2.60
CA LEU A 246 8.52 -18.21 2.13
C LEU A 246 8.77 -19.71 1.82
N ARG A 247 10.01 -20.11 1.55
CA ARG A 247 10.34 -21.52 1.31
C ARG A 247 10.59 -22.30 2.59
N GLN A 248 11.25 -21.66 3.57
CA GLN A 248 11.58 -22.30 4.85
C GLN A 248 10.50 -22.10 5.91
N ASN A 249 9.50 -21.25 5.64
CA ASN A 249 8.45 -20.83 6.57
C ASN A 249 9.05 -20.36 7.92
N SER A 250 10.04 -19.48 7.86
CA SER A 250 10.75 -18.99 9.03
C SER A 250 10.90 -17.47 9.02
N THR A 251 10.68 -16.86 10.17
CA THR A 251 10.73 -15.41 10.36
C THR A 251 11.94 -15.03 11.20
N LYS A 252 12.54 -13.88 10.89
CA LYS A 252 13.60 -13.28 11.71
C LYS A 252 13.58 -11.76 11.60
N VAL A 253 14.09 -11.09 12.62
CA VAL A 253 14.37 -9.67 12.57
C VAL A 253 15.46 -9.42 11.53
N PHE A 254 15.13 -8.60 10.53
CA PHE A 254 16.07 -8.20 9.47
C PHE A 254 16.69 -6.84 9.77
N VAL A 255 15.88 -5.83 10.10
CA VAL A 255 16.35 -4.56 10.65
C VAL A 255 15.97 -4.51 12.12
N ALA A 256 16.97 -4.44 12.99
CA ALA A 256 16.75 -4.39 14.44
C ALA A 256 15.93 -3.14 14.84
N PRO A 257 15.18 -3.20 15.95
CA PRO A 257 14.43 -2.07 16.45
C PRO A 257 15.25 -0.77 16.51
N LYS A 258 14.70 0.29 15.93
CA LYS A 258 15.29 1.65 15.90
C LYS A 258 16.67 1.75 15.23
N SER A 259 17.10 0.70 14.52
CA SER A 259 18.40 0.68 13.85
C SER A 259 18.49 1.77 12.79
N GLY A 260 19.56 2.57 12.82
CA GLY A 260 19.76 3.69 11.89
C GLY A 260 18.77 4.84 12.03
N GLY A 261 18.04 4.92 13.16
CA GLY A 261 16.99 5.94 13.39
C GLY A 261 15.59 5.53 12.96
N LEU A 262 15.37 4.24 12.62
CA LEU A 262 14.05 3.75 12.20
C LEU A 262 13.00 4.02 13.28
N ASN A 263 11.95 4.74 12.86
CA ASN A 263 10.83 5.11 13.71
C ASN A 263 9.53 5.12 12.89
N GLY A 264 8.66 4.16 13.15
CA GLY A 264 7.44 3.94 12.38
C GLY A 264 7.72 3.52 10.94
N PRO A 265 8.25 2.28 10.67
CA PRO A 265 8.44 1.80 9.31
C PRO A 265 7.09 1.78 8.58
N ALA A 266 7.03 2.52 7.48
CA ALA A 266 5.87 2.56 6.60
C ALA A 266 6.23 1.91 5.25
N GLY A 267 6.16 2.62 4.11
CA GLY A 267 6.50 2.07 2.81
C GLY A 267 7.93 1.57 2.71
N MET A 268 8.12 0.53 1.91
CA MET A 268 9.43 -0.06 1.60
C MET A 268 9.55 -0.32 0.10
N ALA A 269 10.75 -0.18 -0.45
CA ALA A 269 11.04 -0.58 -1.82
C ALA A 269 12.52 -0.91 -2.01
N PHE A 270 12.83 -1.77 -2.97
CA PHE A 270 14.22 -2.04 -3.35
C PHE A 270 14.72 -1.03 -4.37
N GLY A 271 15.95 -0.55 -4.14
CA GLY A 271 16.71 0.20 -5.14
C GLY A 271 17.52 -0.74 -6.04
N ASP A 272 17.93 -0.24 -7.21
CA ASP A 272 18.81 -0.98 -8.13
C ASP A 272 20.23 -1.13 -7.58
N ASP A 273 20.58 -0.35 -6.58
CA ASP A 273 21.87 -0.38 -5.88
C ASP A 273 21.96 -1.52 -4.85
N GLY A 274 20.93 -2.36 -4.76
CA GLY A 274 20.88 -3.50 -3.83
C GLY A 274 20.59 -3.11 -2.40
N PHE A 275 20.02 -1.94 -2.15
CA PHE A 275 19.54 -1.51 -0.83
C PHE A 275 18.02 -1.61 -0.73
N LEU A 276 17.56 -1.83 0.51
CA LEU A 276 16.18 -1.66 0.92
C LEU A 276 16.00 -0.22 1.41
N TYR A 277 15.07 0.50 0.78
CA TYR A 277 14.68 1.86 1.16
C TYR A 277 13.41 1.80 1.98
N VAL A 278 13.35 2.56 3.07
CA VAL A 278 12.28 2.51 4.06
C VAL A 278 11.83 3.92 4.41
N ALA A 279 10.54 4.18 4.29
CA ALA A 279 9.91 5.37 4.85
C ALA A 279 9.88 5.26 6.37
N SER A 280 10.70 6.04 7.04
CA SER A 280 10.71 6.19 8.50
C SER A 280 9.76 7.34 8.85
N ARG A 281 8.47 6.99 9.02
CA ARG A 281 7.37 7.95 9.08
C ARG A 281 7.57 9.01 10.16
N ASN A 282 7.86 8.57 11.38
CA ASN A 282 7.88 9.45 12.55
C ASN A 282 9.19 10.25 12.67
N SER A 283 10.23 9.90 11.91
CA SER A 283 11.46 10.68 11.81
C SER A 283 11.52 11.59 10.59
N ASN A 284 10.50 11.55 9.69
CA ASN A 284 10.46 12.31 8.45
C ASN A 284 11.68 12.07 7.55
N GLU A 285 12.05 10.80 7.40
CA GLU A 285 13.23 10.38 6.66
C GLU A 285 12.94 9.21 5.73
N ILE A 286 13.76 9.06 4.69
CA ILE A 286 13.91 7.80 3.97
C ILE A 286 15.25 7.20 4.38
N LEU A 287 15.21 6.05 5.01
CA LEU A 287 16.38 5.28 5.45
C LEU A 287 16.75 4.23 4.41
N ARG A 288 18.00 3.74 4.49
CA ARG A 288 18.53 2.77 3.56
C ARG A 288 19.31 1.68 4.29
N TYR A 289 19.01 0.42 3.98
CA TYR A 289 19.59 -0.77 4.59
C TYR A 289 20.18 -1.70 3.55
N ASP A 290 21.33 -2.32 3.81
CA ASP A 290 21.84 -3.36 2.92
C ASP A 290 20.92 -4.59 2.92
N THR A 291 20.75 -5.22 1.77
CA THR A 291 19.84 -6.36 1.60
C THR A 291 20.39 -7.69 2.12
N LYS A 292 21.67 -7.74 2.51
CA LYS A 292 22.32 -8.95 3.03
C LYS A 292 22.07 -9.14 4.52
N GLY A 293 22.20 -8.07 5.31
CA GLY A 293 22.12 -8.13 6.75
C GLY A 293 21.25 -7.09 7.44
N GLY A 294 20.59 -6.21 6.69
CA GLY A 294 19.73 -5.16 7.26
C GLY A 294 20.51 -4.07 7.99
N ARG A 295 21.79 -3.89 7.66
CA ARG A 295 22.63 -2.85 8.29
C ARG A 295 22.29 -1.49 7.72
N PRO A 296 22.09 -0.46 8.57
CA PRO A 296 21.77 0.88 8.11
C PRO A 296 22.96 1.50 7.38
N SER A 297 22.69 2.33 6.39
CA SER A 297 23.66 3.27 5.84
C SER A 297 24.06 4.29 6.92
N SER A 298 25.26 4.87 6.78
CA SER A 298 25.81 5.84 7.76
C SER A 298 24.99 7.14 7.86
N LYS A 299 24.14 7.41 6.88
CA LYS A 299 23.26 8.59 6.82
C LYS A 299 21.92 8.20 6.21
N PRO A 300 20.81 8.89 6.58
CA PRO A 300 19.56 8.80 5.85
C PRO A 300 19.76 9.07 4.36
N PHE A 301 18.98 8.40 3.51
CA PHE A 301 18.94 8.68 2.07
C PHE A 301 18.31 10.04 1.78
N ILE A 302 17.19 10.32 2.43
CA ILE A 302 16.57 11.64 2.45
C ILE A 302 16.22 11.97 3.88
N LYS A 303 16.48 13.20 4.30
CA LYS A 303 16.18 13.70 5.65
C LYS A 303 15.38 14.98 5.60
N ASP A 304 14.85 15.37 6.73
CA ASP A 304 14.14 16.64 6.93
C ASP A 304 12.97 16.79 5.93
N LEU A 305 12.24 15.69 5.69
CA LEU A 305 11.02 15.74 4.89
C LEU A 305 9.97 16.61 5.59
N ALA A 306 9.26 17.42 4.82
CA ALA A 306 8.30 18.38 5.36
C ALA A 306 7.00 17.74 5.90
N ASP A 307 6.82 16.43 5.72
CA ASP A 307 5.67 15.65 6.18
C ASP A 307 6.07 14.19 6.34
N ASN A 308 5.26 13.40 7.02
CA ASN A 308 5.50 11.98 7.27
C ASN A 308 5.46 11.17 5.97
N PRO A 309 6.56 10.56 5.51
CA PRO A 309 6.55 9.71 4.33
C PRO A 309 5.75 8.43 4.58
N GLU A 310 4.88 8.07 3.65
CA GLU A 310 4.00 6.91 3.81
C GLU A 310 4.35 5.78 2.86
N PHE A 311 4.41 6.07 1.57
CA PHE A 311 4.72 5.10 0.52
C PHE A 311 5.87 5.58 -0.34
N LEU A 312 6.65 4.64 -0.88
CA LEU A 312 7.69 4.97 -1.86
C LEU A 312 7.78 3.89 -2.93
N MET A 313 8.15 4.30 -4.14
CA MET A 313 8.33 3.41 -5.29
C MET A 313 9.45 3.95 -6.17
N LEU A 314 10.30 3.07 -6.68
CA LEU A 314 11.27 3.39 -7.72
C LEU A 314 10.61 3.19 -9.09
N VAL A 315 10.50 4.28 -9.87
CA VAL A 315 9.80 4.34 -11.17
C VAL A 315 10.80 4.64 -12.27
N GLY A 316 10.68 3.95 -13.42
CA GLY A 316 11.54 4.19 -14.59
C GLY A 316 11.64 3.04 -15.55
#